data_dd95e209ee8a6e0bdcfae52b64ec3102
#
_entry.id   dd95e209ee8a6e0bdcfae52b64ec3102
#
_cell.length_a   1.000
_cell.length_b   1.000
_cell.length_c   1.000
_cell.angle_alpha   90.00
_cell.angle_beta   90.00
_cell.angle_gamma   90.00
#
_symmetry.space_group_name_H-M   'P 1'
#
loop_
_entity.id
_entity.type
_entity.pdbx_description
1 polymer ?
#
loop_
_entity_poly.entity_id
_entity_poly.type
_entity_poly.pdbx_seq_one_letter_code
_entity_poly.pdbx_strand_id
1 'polypeptide(L)'
;MSVIRVENLNKSIKGKVILEDLSFTVEQGDCLALIGPNGAGKTSLMNCLLGDRKVTSGIIEVEEKAPGHPRLKASVSYLPQENAIVQKLTVQELINFFRSIYPNPLTGEEIDDLLRFSSEQKKQLASKLSGGQKRLLSFVLTLIGRPSLLFLDEPTAGMDTSTRQRFWEIVGHLKEEGVTIVYSSHYIEEVEHTADRILVLHQGHLLRDTTPLAMRSEEVEKHFTLPLRYQALVAEMEGIGQVVIKPDALQVVTRDANRLWTRLQEEGCSIQEIEVTNRSLLDSIFENTKEVGREDETHESSRRG
;
A
#
# COMPACT_ATOMS: atom_id res chain seq x y z
N MET A 1 -10.81 -8.87 18.35
CA MET A 1 -12.10 -8.14 18.35
C MET A 1 -12.10 -7.25 17.11
N SER A 2 -13.16 -7.39 16.27
CA SER A 2 -13.22 -6.65 15.00
C SER A 2 -13.42 -5.16 15.26
N VAL A 3 -12.52 -4.34 14.72
CA VAL A 3 -12.54 -2.86 14.82
C VAL A 3 -13.26 -2.26 13.61
N ILE A 4 -13.15 -2.91 12.43
CA ILE A 4 -13.88 -2.51 11.23
C ILE A 4 -14.63 -3.73 10.70
N ARG A 5 -15.90 -3.53 10.34
CA ARG A 5 -16.74 -4.53 9.66
C ARG A 5 -17.38 -3.89 8.44
N VAL A 6 -17.22 -4.54 7.31
CA VAL A 6 -17.79 -4.13 6.02
C VAL A 6 -18.55 -5.32 5.44
N GLU A 7 -19.82 -5.10 5.06
CA GLU A 7 -20.69 -6.13 4.49
C GLU A 7 -21.40 -5.61 3.24
N ASN A 8 -21.22 -6.31 2.12
CA ASN A 8 -21.85 -6.07 0.82
C ASN A 8 -21.82 -4.58 0.42
N LEU A 9 -20.68 -3.93 0.68
CA LEU A 9 -20.48 -2.51 0.42
C LEU A 9 -20.52 -2.21 -1.07
N ASN A 10 -21.44 -1.32 -1.45
CA ASN A 10 -21.51 -0.77 -2.79
C ASN A 10 -21.42 0.75 -2.75
N LYS A 11 -20.68 1.33 -3.68
CA LYS A 11 -20.53 2.77 -3.84
C LYS A 11 -20.60 3.17 -5.30
N SER A 12 -21.58 4.02 -5.65
CA SER A 12 -21.67 4.67 -6.96
C SER A 12 -21.56 6.19 -6.83
N ILE A 13 -20.95 6.84 -7.81
CA ILE A 13 -20.83 8.30 -7.92
C ILE A 13 -21.31 8.71 -9.31
N LYS A 14 -22.37 9.52 -9.40
CA LYS A 14 -22.95 9.99 -10.66
C LYS A 14 -23.25 8.85 -11.64
N GLY A 15 -23.76 7.71 -11.13
CA GLY A 15 -24.11 6.52 -11.92
C GLY A 15 -22.94 5.60 -12.25
N LYS A 16 -21.69 5.99 -11.99
CA LYS A 16 -20.52 5.11 -12.15
C LYS A 16 -20.29 4.32 -10.88
N VAL A 17 -20.21 2.99 -10.98
CA VAL A 17 -19.84 2.10 -9.88
C VAL A 17 -18.36 2.34 -9.54
N ILE A 18 -18.05 2.54 -8.27
CA ILE A 18 -16.69 2.77 -7.74
C ILE A 18 -16.24 1.61 -6.86
N LEU A 19 -17.17 1.05 -6.04
CA LEU A 19 -16.94 -0.12 -5.21
C LEU A 19 -18.15 -1.03 -5.38
N GLU A 20 -17.92 -2.32 -5.47
CA GLU A 20 -18.94 -3.33 -5.73
C GLU A 20 -18.74 -4.55 -4.85
N ASP A 21 -19.78 -4.84 -4.03
CA ASP A 21 -19.92 -6.01 -3.16
C ASP A 21 -18.68 -6.33 -2.30
N LEU A 22 -18.11 -5.32 -1.62
CA LEU A 22 -16.97 -5.53 -0.75
C LEU A 22 -17.43 -6.01 0.63
N SER A 23 -16.83 -7.09 1.11
CA SER A 23 -17.04 -7.62 2.47
C SER A 23 -15.71 -8.03 3.07
N PHE A 24 -15.37 -7.48 4.25
CA PHE A 24 -14.15 -7.82 5.01
C PHE A 24 -14.28 -7.30 6.46
N THR A 25 -13.38 -7.77 7.32
CA THR A 25 -13.23 -7.28 8.71
C THR A 25 -11.79 -6.84 8.93
N VAL A 26 -11.54 -6.00 9.93
CA VAL A 26 -10.20 -5.65 10.44
C VAL A 26 -10.21 -5.88 11.94
N GLU A 27 -9.26 -6.66 12.42
CA GLU A 27 -9.13 -6.93 13.85
C GLU A 27 -8.29 -5.87 14.54
N GLN A 28 -8.45 -5.75 15.86
CA GLN A 28 -7.65 -4.84 16.67
C GLN A 28 -6.17 -5.20 16.59
N GLY A 29 -5.33 -4.22 16.33
CA GLY A 29 -3.87 -4.37 16.20
C GLY A 29 -3.41 -4.80 14.80
N ASP A 30 -4.33 -5.09 13.86
CA ASP A 30 -3.96 -5.39 12.48
C ASP A 30 -3.27 -4.21 11.79
N CYS A 31 -2.22 -4.47 11.03
CA CYS A 31 -1.69 -3.56 10.04
C CYS A 31 -2.13 -4.02 8.64
N LEU A 32 -3.21 -3.44 8.14
CA LEU A 32 -3.85 -3.81 6.88
C LEU A 32 -3.41 -2.90 5.74
N ALA A 33 -2.85 -3.49 4.69
CA ALA A 33 -2.56 -2.78 3.44
C ALA A 33 -3.70 -2.91 2.43
N LEU A 34 -4.15 -1.78 1.88
CA LEU A 34 -5.03 -1.72 0.71
C LEU A 34 -4.17 -1.48 -0.54
N ILE A 35 -4.06 -2.47 -1.40
CA ILE A 35 -3.25 -2.36 -2.61
C ILE A 35 -4.12 -2.47 -3.87
N GLY A 36 -3.62 -1.89 -4.96
CA GLY A 36 -4.31 -1.86 -6.25
C GLY A 36 -3.85 -0.69 -7.10
N PRO A 37 -4.12 -0.73 -8.43
CA PRO A 37 -3.77 0.34 -9.33
C PRO A 37 -4.50 1.65 -9.02
N ASN A 38 -4.08 2.73 -9.67
CA ASN A 38 -4.79 3.99 -9.59
C ASN A 38 -6.22 3.81 -10.15
N GLY A 39 -7.20 4.33 -9.41
CA GLY A 39 -8.61 4.15 -9.75
C GLY A 39 -9.25 2.84 -9.26
N ALA A 40 -8.53 1.95 -8.57
CA ALA A 40 -9.07 0.71 -8.01
C ALA A 40 -10.15 0.91 -6.93
N GLY A 41 -10.26 2.12 -6.36
CA GLY A 41 -11.26 2.43 -5.33
C GLY A 41 -10.69 2.62 -3.92
N LYS A 42 -9.36 2.51 -3.70
CA LYS A 42 -8.70 2.57 -2.36
C LYS A 42 -9.11 3.81 -1.55
N THR A 43 -8.87 5.02 -2.08
CA THR A 43 -9.26 6.29 -1.42
C THR A 43 -10.79 6.39 -1.25
N SER A 44 -11.57 5.86 -2.19
CA SER A 44 -13.03 5.85 -2.06
C SER A 44 -13.51 4.96 -0.92
N LEU A 45 -12.88 3.79 -0.75
CA LEU A 45 -13.13 2.90 0.38
C LEU A 45 -12.76 3.58 1.70
N MET A 46 -11.55 4.15 1.82
CA MET A 46 -11.14 4.91 3.01
C MET A 46 -12.12 6.02 3.37
N ASN A 47 -12.57 6.82 2.39
CA ASN A 47 -13.55 7.88 2.61
C ASN A 47 -14.92 7.33 3.09
N CYS A 48 -15.31 6.12 2.67
CA CYS A 48 -16.51 5.46 3.19
C CYS A 48 -16.30 5.01 4.64
N LEU A 49 -15.15 4.42 4.97
CA LEU A 49 -14.78 3.99 6.32
C LEU A 49 -14.71 5.17 7.32
N LEU A 50 -14.22 6.32 6.86
CA LEU A 50 -14.15 7.55 7.65
C LEU A 50 -15.52 8.25 7.80
N GLY A 51 -16.48 7.93 6.94
CA GLY A 51 -17.80 8.58 6.90
C GLY A 51 -17.84 9.88 6.09
N ASP A 52 -16.75 10.24 5.39
CA ASP A 52 -16.68 11.40 4.51
C ASP A 52 -17.54 11.21 3.26
N ARG A 53 -17.77 9.95 2.86
CA ARG A 53 -18.67 9.58 1.78
C ARG A 53 -19.66 8.50 2.21
N LYS A 54 -20.95 8.78 1.99
CA LYS A 54 -22.01 7.79 2.22
C LYS A 54 -21.90 6.64 1.22
N VAL A 55 -22.14 5.41 1.68
CA VAL A 55 -22.28 4.24 0.84
C VAL A 55 -23.58 4.28 0.03
N THR A 56 -23.65 3.56 -1.09
CA THR A 56 -24.89 3.39 -1.87
C THR A 56 -25.75 2.30 -1.26
N SER A 57 -25.12 1.19 -0.84
CA SER A 57 -25.76 0.10 -0.08
C SER A 57 -24.69 -0.67 0.70
N GLY A 58 -25.09 -1.59 1.56
CA GLY A 58 -24.22 -2.34 2.44
C GLY A 58 -24.08 -1.70 3.81
N ILE A 59 -23.27 -2.31 4.68
CA ILE A 59 -23.06 -1.90 6.07
C ILE A 59 -21.59 -1.65 6.30
N ILE A 60 -21.27 -0.58 7.01
CA ILE A 60 -19.97 -0.31 7.58
C ILE A 60 -20.13 -0.02 9.07
N GLU A 61 -19.34 -0.68 9.87
CA GLU A 61 -19.17 -0.40 11.29
C GLU A 61 -17.67 -0.15 11.58
N VAL A 62 -17.39 0.90 12.35
CA VAL A 62 -16.05 1.25 12.84
C VAL A 62 -16.17 1.38 14.36
N GLU A 63 -15.44 0.57 15.13
CA GLU A 63 -15.57 0.48 16.58
C GLU A 63 -17.05 0.37 17.02
N GLU A 64 -17.80 -0.52 16.38
CA GLU A 64 -19.24 -0.78 16.63
C GLU A 64 -20.14 0.45 16.40
N LYS A 65 -19.69 1.43 15.64
CA LYS A 65 -20.42 2.67 15.32
C LYS A 65 -20.47 2.89 13.81
N ALA A 66 -21.47 3.64 13.37
CA ALA A 66 -21.53 4.09 11.99
C ALA A 66 -20.32 5.02 11.68
N PRO A 67 -19.76 4.96 10.45
CA PRO A 67 -18.71 5.86 10.02
C PRO A 67 -19.07 7.34 10.24
N GLY A 68 -18.09 8.14 10.67
CA GLY A 68 -18.30 9.57 10.97
C GLY A 68 -19.00 9.86 12.29
N HIS A 69 -19.30 8.84 13.10
CA HIS A 69 -19.90 9.07 14.43
C HIS A 69 -18.98 9.95 15.30
N PRO A 70 -19.50 10.99 16.04
CA PRO A 70 -18.67 11.95 16.76
C PRO A 70 -17.69 11.33 17.76
N ARG A 71 -18.04 10.19 18.37
CA ARG A 71 -17.15 9.49 19.32
C ARG A 71 -15.89 8.91 18.65
N LEU A 72 -15.90 8.64 17.34
CA LEU A 72 -14.74 8.14 16.59
C LEU A 72 -13.66 9.19 16.44
N LYS A 73 -13.97 10.49 16.56
CA LYS A 73 -12.98 11.58 16.46
C LYS A 73 -11.88 11.54 17.51
N ALA A 74 -12.12 10.82 18.62
CA ALA A 74 -11.11 10.70 19.69
C ALA A 74 -10.19 9.49 19.47
N SER A 75 -10.63 8.47 18.71
CA SER A 75 -9.91 7.20 18.52
C SER A 75 -9.39 7.00 17.10
N VAL A 76 -9.98 7.69 16.11
CA VAL A 76 -9.66 7.53 14.69
C VAL A 76 -8.91 8.75 14.16
N SER A 77 -7.78 8.53 13.51
CA SER A 77 -7.03 9.58 12.79
C SER A 77 -6.81 9.20 11.33
N TYR A 78 -6.65 10.22 10.49
CA TYR A 78 -6.47 10.05 9.06
C TYR A 78 -5.34 10.93 8.52
N LEU A 79 -4.43 10.33 7.76
CA LEU A 79 -3.44 11.02 6.95
C LEU A 79 -3.88 10.97 5.48
N PRO A 80 -4.37 12.07 4.89
CA PRO A 80 -4.78 12.10 3.49
C PRO A 80 -3.57 12.02 2.56
N GLN A 81 -3.79 11.65 1.29
CA GLN A 81 -2.75 11.59 0.27
C GLN A 81 -2.06 12.94 0.07
N GLU A 82 -2.83 14.04 0.06
CA GLU A 82 -2.28 15.39 -0.06
C GLU A 82 -1.89 15.96 1.31
N ASN A 83 -0.78 16.70 1.36
CA ASN A 83 -0.34 17.36 2.58
C ASN A 83 -1.20 18.59 2.86
N ALA A 84 -2.07 18.51 3.86
CA ALA A 84 -2.93 19.62 4.31
C ALA A 84 -2.23 20.49 5.40
N ILE A 85 -0.96 20.86 5.22
CA ILE A 85 -0.24 21.68 6.19
C ILE A 85 -0.60 23.15 6.02
N VAL A 86 -0.94 23.81 7.13
CA VAL A 86 -1.15 25.29 7.17
C VAL A 86 0.17 26.01 6.90
N GLN A 87 0.30 26.62 5.72
CA GLN A 87 1.56 27.15 5.21
C GLN A 87 2.15 28.33 6.00
N LYS A 88 1.31 29.04 6.75
CA LYS A 88 1.70 30.28 7.46
C LYS A 88 2.13 30.06 8.92
N LEU A 89 2.10 28.83 9.42
CA LEU A 89 2.51 28.48 10.75
C LEU A 89 3.91 27.83 10.75
N THR A 90 4.66 28.08 11.81
CA THR A 90 5.88 27.33 12.09
C THR A 90 5.55 25.90 12.49
N VAL A 91 6.52 25.00 12.36
CA VAL A 91 6.37 23.61 12.83
C VAL A 91 5.96 23.57 14.31
N GLN A 92 6.59 24.38 15.16
CA GLN A 92 6.29 24.41 16.59
C GLN A 92 4.88 24.93 16.89
N GLU A 93 4.41 25.95 16.17
CA GLU A 93 3.05 26.45 16.31
C GLU A 93 2.01 25.40 15.91
N LEU A 94 2.26 24.64 14.83
CA LEU A 94 1.39 23.53 14.43
C LEU A 94 1.33 22.45 15.51
N ILE A 95 2.48 22.04 16.04
CA ILE A 95 2.54 21.05 17.13
C ILE A 95 1.74 21.53 18.34
N ASN A 96 1.97 22.77 18.78
CA ASN A 96 1.27 23.35 19.92
C ASN A 96 -0.23 23.45 19.69
N PHE A 97 -0.66 23.84 18.48
CA PHE A 97 -2.07 23.89 18.09
C PHE A 97 -2.72 22.51 18.19
N PHE A 98 -2.14 21.48 17.57
CA PHE A 98 -2.70 20.12 17.63
C PHE A 98 -2.70 19.57 19.06
N ARG A 99 -1.66 19.81 19.84
CA ARG A 99 -1.63 19.43 21.27
C ARG A 99 -2.75 20.08 22.09
N SER A 100 -3.14 21.31 21.76
CA SER A 100 -4.21 22.01 22.50
C SER A 100 -5.62 21.48 22.22
N ILE A 101 -5.81 20.69 21.15
CA ILE A 101 -7.12 20.13 20.77
C ILE A 101 -7.46 18.89 21.58
N TYR A 102 -6.45 18.07 21.93
CA TYR A 102 -6.66 16.78 22.57
C TYR A 102 -6.52 16.83 24.07
N PRO A 103 -7.34 16.07 24.83
CA PRO A 103 -7.27 16.07 26.30
C PRO A 103 -6.01 15.36 26.83
N ASN A 104 -5.48 14.39 26.11
CA ASN A 104 -4.28 13.63 26.46
C ASN A 104 -3.33 13.54 25.26
N PRO A 105 -2.71 14.66 24.84
CA PRO A 105 -1.84 14.67 23.68
C PRO A 105 -0.48 14.03 23.97
N LEU A 106 0.24 13.66 22.90
CA LEU A 106 1.66 13.35 22.99
C LEU A 106 2.41 14.51 23.65
N THR A 107 3.40 14.19 24.49
CA THR A 107 4.30 15.16 25.10
C THR A 107 5.22 15.80 24.06
N GLY A 108 5.88 16.90 24.42
CA GLY A 108 6.88 17.51 23.53
C GLY A 108 8.05 16.57 23.23
N GLU A 109 8.49 15.80 24.24
CA GLU A 109 9.58 14.84 24.11
C GLU A 109 9.22 13.69 23.17
N GLU A 110 8.03 13.09 23.34
CA GLU A 110 7.54 12.05 22.43
C GLU A 110 7.47 12.54 20.97
N ILE A 111 6.98 13.77 20.73
CA ILE A 111 6.92 14.36 19.40
C ILE A 111 8.32 14.61 18.83
N ASP A 112 9.25 15.08 19.66
CA ASP A 112 10.64 15.31 19.26
C ASP A 112 11.35 14.02 18.90
N ASP A 113 11.09 12.94 19.63
CA ASP A 113 11.59 11.60 19.32
C ASP A 113 11.02 11.08 17.99
N LEU A 114 9.74 11.32 17.71
CA LEU A 114 9.12 10.94 16.45
C LEU A 114 9.66 11.73 15.26
N LEU A 115 9.76 13.04 15.36
CA LEU A 115 10.16 13.93 14.26
C LEU A 115 11.67 13.96 14.03
N ARG A 116 12.46 13.98 15.11
CA ARG A 116 13.92 14.21 15.07
C ARG A 116 14.30 15.50 14.34
N PHE A 117 13.48 16.54 14.45
CA PHE A 117 13.74 17.83 13.82
C PHE A 117 14.65 18.69 14.72
N SER A 118 15.58 19.43 14.08
CA SER A 118 16.41 20.39 14.80
C SER A 118 15.59 21.57 15.35
N SER A 119 16.17 22.32 16.30
CA SER A 119 15.54 23.53 16.83
C SER A 119 15.25 24.57 15.74
N GLU A 120 16.11 24.67 14.71
CA GLU A 120 15.93 25.56 13.56
C GLU A 120 14.74 25.08 12.72
N GLN A 121 14.65 23.77 12.45
CA GLN A 121 13.53 23.20 11.72
C GLN A 121 12.19 23.41 12.42
N LYS A 122 12.15 23.33 13.75
CA LYS A 122 10.92 23.59 14.52
C LYS A 122 10.49 25.06 14.49
N LYS A 123 11.43 25.99 14.39
CA LYS A 123 11.16 27.45 14.36
C LYS A 123 10.82 27.97 12.96
N GLN A 124 11.15 27.24 11.89
CA GLN A 124 10.83 27.67 10.53
C GLN A 124 9.36 27.44 10.17
N LEU A 125 8.86 28.15 9.15
CA LEU A 125 7.54 27.90 8.57
C LEU A 125 7.47 26.47 8.03
N ALA A 126 6.38 25.77 8.30
CA ALA A 126 6.17 24.40 7.81
C ALA A 126 6.22 24.31 6.27
N SER A 127 5.87 25.40 5.57
CA SER A 127 5.99 25.50 4.11
C SER A 127 7.43 25.41 3.58
N LYS A 128 8.44 25.69 4.43
CA LYS A 128 9.88 25.63 4.06
C LYS A 128 10.49 24.24 4.23
N LEU A 129 9.82 23.31 4.87
CA LEU A 129 10.26 21.92 4.98
C LEU A 129 10.34 21.27 3.57
N SER A 130 11.20 20.26 3.41
CA SER A 130 11.18 19.38 2.23
C SER A 130 9.85 18.64 2.11
N GLY A 131 9.56 18.07 0.93
CA GLY A 131 8.34 17.29 0.72
C GLY A 131 8.19 16.13 1.71
N GLY A 132 9.25 15.35 1.91
CA GLY A 132 9.28 14.25 2.87
C GLY A 132 9.13 14.71 4.31
N GLN A 133 9.82 15.79 4.71
CA GLN A 133 9.67 16.37 6.06
C GLN A 133 8.25 16.89 6.32
N LYS A 134 7.60 17.51 5.33
CA LYS A 134 6.18 17.90 5.42
C LYS A 134 5.29 16.69 5.64
N ARG A 135 5.55 15.62 4.90
CA ARG A 135 4.77 14.39 5.00
C ARG A 135 4.94 13.74 6.37
N LEU A 136 6.19 13.64 6.86
CA LEU A 136 6.48 13.14 8.21
C LEU A 136 5.83 14.01 9.30
N LEU A 137 5.91 15.34 9.18
CA LEU A 137 5.22 16.25 10.10
C LEU A 137 3.71 16.00 10.09
N SER A 138 3.08 15.95 8.90
CA SER A 138 1.64 15.65 8.77
C SER A 138 1.26 14.35 9.45
N PHE A 139 2.08 13.31 9.29
CA PHE A 139 1.88 12.03 9.93
C PHE A 139 1.96 12.14 11.47
N VAL A 140 3.02 12.74 12.01
CA VAL A 140 3.17 12.88 13.45
C VAL A 140 2.05 13.74 14.07
N LEU A 141 1.56 14.75 13.34
CA LEU A 141 0.40 15.53 13.79
C LEU A 141 -0.87 14.67 13.94
N THR A 142 -1.06 13.62 13.11
CA THR A 142 -2.19 12.70 13.26
C THR A 142 -2.07 11.80 14.49
N LEU A 143 -0.86 11.62 15.02
CA LEU A 143 -0.60 10.78 16.19
C LEU A 143 -0.78 11.52 17.52
N ILE A 144 -0.80 12.86 17.51
CA ILE A 144 -0.81 13.68 18.75
C ILE A 144 -1.97 13.30 19.68
N GLY A 145 -3.13 12.93 19.15
CA GLY A 145 -4.30 12.50 19.92
C GLY A 145 -4.24 11.07 20.44
N ARG A 146 -3.17 10.31 20.22
CA ARG A 146 -3.03 8.88 20.57
C ARG A 146 -4.17 8.01 19.98
N PRO A 147 -4.36 7.99 18.65
CA PRO A 147 -5.42 7.22 18.04
C PRO A 147 -5.22 5.71 18.24
N SER A 148 -6.32 4.97 18.42
CA SER A 148 -6.33 3.50 18.40
C SER A 148 -6.50 2.92 17.00
N LEU A 149 -7.02 3.73 16.06
CA LEU A 149 -7.22 3.36 14.66
C LEU A 149 -6.70 4.48 13.74
N LEU A 150 -5.81 4.12 12.83
CA LEU A 150 -5.12 5.05 11.96
C LEU A 150 -5.33 4.68 10.49
N PHE A 151 -5.84 5.62 9.71
CA PHE A 151 -5.94 5.50 8.25
C PHE A 151 -4.86 6.33 7.57
N LEU A 152 -4.14 5.74 6.61
CA LEU A 152 -3.02 6.38 5.90
C LEU A 152 -3.20 6.19 4.39
N ASP A 153 -3.47 7.28 3.66
CA ASP A 153 -3.62 7.21 2.21
C ASP A 153 -2.30 7.56 1.50
N GLU A 154 -1.67 6.55 0.88
CA GLU A 154 -0.36 6.64 0.23
C GLU A 154 0.68 7.39 1.09
N PRO A 155 0.96 6.92 2.30
CA PRO A 155 1.66 7.71 3.32
C PRO A 155 3.09 8.07 2.95
N THR A 156 3.79 7.25 2.17
CA THR A 156 5.22 7.41 1.83
C THR A 156 5.45 8.12 0.50
N ALA A 157 4.38 8.55 -0.19
CA ALA A 157 4.50 9.24 -1.46
C ALA A 157 5.32 10.53 -1.34
N GLY A 158 6.36 10.65 -2.18
CA GLY A 158 7.25 11.81 -2.19
C GLY A 158 8.26 11.89 -1.03
N MET A 159 8.40 10.85 -0.21
CA MET A 159 9.45 10.75 0.79
C MET A 159 10.76 10.26 0.16
N ASP A 160 11.88 10.82 0.61
CA ASP A 160 13.21 10.25 0.39
C ASP A 160 13.41 8.98 1.24
N THR A 161 14.46 8.20 0.94
CA THR A 161 14.71 6.91 1.59
C THR A 161 14.81 7.01 3.11
N SER A 162 15.49 8.03 3.63
CA SER A 162 15.71 8.19 5.08
C SER A 162 14.43 8.57 5.81
N THR A 163 13.63 9.47 5.24
CA THR A 163 12.33 9.87 5.79
C THR A 163 11.33 8.71 5.75
N ARG A 164 11.34 7.92 4.65
CA ARG A 164 10.51 6.72 4.51
C ARG A 164 10.87 5.65 5.53
N GLN A 165 12.15 5.39 5.73
CA GLN A 165 12.61 4.47 6.79
C GLN A 165 12.11 4.92 8.16
N ARG A 166 12.26 6.21 8.48
CA ARG A 166 11.77 6.77 9.76
C ARG A 166 10.26 6.62 9.91
N PHE A 167 9.50 6.86 8.86
CA PHE A 167 8.06 6.66 8.86
C PHE A 167 7.68 5.21 9.24
N TRP A 168 8.32 4.21 8.62
CA TRP A 168 8.04 2.81 8.91
C TRP A 168 8.55 2.34 10.27
N GLU A 169 9.64 2.92 10.80
CA GLU A 169 10.05 2.72 12.19
C GLU A 169 8.94 3.14 13.16
N ILE A 170 8.34 4.31 12.95
CA ILE A 170 7.22 4.80 13.77
C ILE A 170 6.00 3.88 13.65
N VAL A 171 5.64 3.48 12.44
CA VAL A 171 4.54 2.52 12.21
C VAL A 171 4.79 1.19 12.93
N GLY A 172 6.03 0.69 12.92
CA GLY A 172 6.42 -0.51 13.66
C GLY A 172 6.15 -0.39 15.16
N HIS A 173 6.56 0.71 15.79
CA HIS A 173 6.28 0.98 17.21
C HIS A 173 4.79 1.10 17.51
N LEU A 174 4.02 1.76 16.66
CA LEU A 174 2.57 1.86 16.83
C LEU A 174 1.89 0.47 16.78
N LYS A 175 2.37 -0.42 15.91
CA LYS A 175 1.90 -1.82 15.87
C LYS A 175 2.20 -2.56 17.18
N GLU A 176 3.42 -2.42 17.71
CA GLU A 176 3.82 -3.01 18.99
C GLU A 176 2.96 -2.49 20.16
N GLU A 177 2.50 -1.23 20.09
CA GLU A 177 1.56 -0.64 21.04
C GLU A 177 0.09 -1.07 20.81
N GLY A 178 -0.19 -1.87 19.78
CA GLY A 178 -1.51 -2.39 19.46
C GLY A 178 -2.43 -1.43 18.70
N VAL A 179 -1.89 -0.39 18.09
CA VAL A 179 -2.65 0.52 17.21
C VAL A 179 -3.04 -0.22 15.94
N THR A 180 -4.32 -0.15 15.57
CA THR A 180 -4.81 -0.69 14.30
C THR A 180 -4.50 0.28 13.18
N ILE A 181 -3.91 -0.21 12.09
CA ILE A 181 -3.48 0.64 10.97
C ILE A 181 -4.05 0.11 9.67
N VAL A 182 -4.71 0.99 8.92
CA VAL A 182 -5.18 0.71 7.55
C VAL A 182 -4.50 1.71 6.62
N TYR A 183 -3.69 1.22 5.70
CA TYR A 183 -3.00 2.13 4.78
C TYR A 183 -3.15 1.68 3.31
N SER A 184 -3.16 2.65 2.40
CA SER A 184 -3.07 2.37 0.97
C SER A 184 -1.62 2.45 0.49
N SER A 185 -1.25 1.58 -0.44
CA SER A 185 0.02 1.66 -1.15
C SER A 185 -0.12 1.12 -2.57
N HIS A 186 0.75 1.58 -3.45
CA HIS A 186 1.02 0.97 -4.74
C HIS A 186 2.44 0.36 -4.80
N TYR A 187 3.21 0.44 -3.72
CA TYR A 187 4.54 -0.15 -3.56
C TYR A 187 4.44 -1.50 -2.84
N ILE A 188 4.58 -2.58 -3.59
CA ILE A 188 4.43 -3.95 -3.06
C ILE A 188 5.54 -4.28 -2.07
N GLU A 189 6.78 -3.89 -2.37
CA GLU A 189 7.94 -4.13 -1.52
C GLU A 189 7.75 -3.56 -0.11
N GLU A 190 7.14 -2.38 0.03
CA GLU A 190 6.81 -1.81 1.34
C GLU A 190 5.79 -2.68 2.08
N VAL A 191 4.73 -3.10 1.37
CA VAL A 191 3.64 -3.87 1.94
C VAL A 191 4.09 -5.23 2.44
N GLU A 192 4.99 -5.90 1.72
CA GLU A 192 5.56 -7.20 2.10
C GLU A 192 6.29 -7.17 3.45
N HIS A 193 6.86 -6.04 3.81
CA HIS A 193 7.64 -5.88 5.05
C HIS A 193 6.86 -5.23 6.19
N THR A 194 5.73 -4.58 5.91
CA THR A 194 5.05 -3.75 6.91
C THR A 194 3.66 -4.26 7.28
N ALA A 195 2.93 -4.86 6.33
CA ALA A 195 1.57 -5.34 6.53
C ALA A 195 1.52 -6.72 7.19
N ASP A 196 0.49 -6.94 8.03
CA ASP A 196 0.12 -8.27 8.51
C ASP A 196 -0.88 -8.93 7.56
N ARG A 197 -1.69 -8.10 6.86
CA ARG A 197 -2.75 -8.53 5.95
C ARG A 197 -2.88 -7.57 4.78
N ILE A 198 -3.29 -8.09 3.65
CA ILE A 198 -3.37 -7.36 2.38
C ILE A 198 -4.75 -7.55 1.77
N LEU A 199 -5.42 -6.45 1.44
CA LEU A 199 -6.59 -6.43 0.57
C LEU A 199 -6.20 -5.92 -0.81
N VAL A 200 -6.38 -6.75 -1.83
CA VAL A 200 -6.11 -6.41 -3.24
C VAL A 200 -7.39 -5.91 -3.88
N LEU A 201 -7.42 -4.64 -4.24
CA LEU A 201 -8.52 -3.99 -4.91
C LEU A 201 -8.24 -3.78 -6.40
N HIS A 202 -9.22 -4.11 -7.26
CA HIS A 202 -9.16 -3.84 -8.69
C HIS A 202 -10.55 -3.48 -9.22
N GLN A 203 -10.66 -2.36 -9.92
CA GLN A 203 -11.92 -1.88 -10.52
C GLN A 203 -13.12 -1.89 -9.56
N GLY A 204 -12.88 -1.59 -8.30
CA GLY A 204 -13.91 -1.56 -7.27
C GLY A 204 -14.23 -2.88 -6.59
N HIS A 205 -13.63 -3.99 -7.00
CA HIS A 205 -13.82 -5.31 -6.40
C HIS A 205 -12.65 -5.71 -5.49
N LEU A 206 -12.95 -6.53 -4.48
CA LEU A 206 -11.94 -7.18 -3.65
C LEU A 206 -11.49 -8.48 -4.32
N LEU A 207 -10.31 -8.48 -4.94
CA LEU A 207 -9.77 -9.66 -5.63
C LEU A 207 -9.15 -10.68 -4.66
N ARG A 208 -8.49 -10.20 -3.61
CA ARG A 208 -7.81 -11.04 -2.61
C ARG A 208 -7.88 -10.40 -1.24
N ASP A 209 -7.94 -11.27 -0.26
CA ASP A 209 -7.76 -11.00 1.15
C ASP A 209 -6.75 -12.03 1.65
N THR A 210 -5.52 -11.61 1.93
CA THR A 210 -4.38 -12.51 2.10
C THR A 210 -3.34 -11.93 3.06
N THR A 211 -2.28 -12.68 3.34
CA THR A 211 -1.11 -12.22 4.09
C THR A 211 0.09 -12.10 3.16
N PRO A 212 1.13 -11.29 3.51
CA PRO A 212 2.37 -11.22 2.73
C PRO A 212 3.02 -12.59 2.51
N LEU A 213 2.97 -13.46 3.53
CA LEU A 213 3.54 -14.82 3.44
C LEU A 213 2.76 -15.68 2.45
N ALA A 214 1.43 -15.71 2.55
CA ALA A 214 0.58 -16.47 1.63
C ALA A 214 0.76 -15.96 0.18
N MET A 215 0.77 -14.65 0.00
CA MET A 215 0.98 -14.03 -1.29
C MET A 215 2.32 -14.42 -1.94
N ARG A 216 3.42 -14.46 -1.15
CA ARG A 216 4.72 -14.94 -1.64
C ARG A 216 4.74 -16.44 -1.96
N SER A 217 3.99 -17.26 -1.23
CA SER A 217 3.93 -18.70 -1.46
C SER A 217 3.11 -19.08 -2.71
N GLU A 218 2.19 -18.21 -3.14
CA GLU A 218 1.42 -18.39 -4.38
C GLU A 218 2.22 -18.00 -5.64
N GLU A 219 3.41 -17.39 -5.50
CA GLU A 219 4.26 -16.99 -6.60
C GLU A 219 4.90 -18.22 -7.27
N VAL A 220 4.24 -18.73 -8.28
CA VAL A 220 4.69 -19.92 -9.04
C VAL A 220 5.78 -19.56 -10.05
N GLU A 221 5.84 -18.30 -10.52
CA GLU A 221 6.77 -17.86 -11.55
C GLU A 221 8.00 -17.20 -10.98
N LYS A 222 9.18 -17.63 -11.46
CA LYS A 222 10.48 -17.06 -11.10
C LYS A 222 11.08 -16.33 -12.30
N HIS A 223 11.66 -15.16 -12.03
CA HIS A 223 12.43 -14.40 -13.00
C HIS A 223 13.90 -14.65 -12.78
N PHE A 224 14.58 -15.16 -13.79
CA PHE A 224 16.01 -15.30 -13.83
C PHE A 224 16.60 -14.22 -14.70
N THR A 225 17.60 -13.49 -14.19
CA THR A 225 18.46 -12.63 -15.00
C THR A 225 19.79 -13.38 -15.21
N LEU A 226 20.09 -13.73 -16.44
CA LEU A 226 21.19 -14.62 -16.83
C LEU A 226 22.16 -13.91 -17.77
N PRO A 227 23.46 -14.28 -17.79
CA PRO A 227 24.37 -13.88 -18.85
C PRO A 227 23.87 -14.34 -20.24
N LEU A 228 24.08 -13.52 -21.27
CA LEU A 228 23.64 -13.78 -22.65
C LEU A 228 24.16 -15.11 -23.24
N ARG A 229 25.30 -15.63 -22.75
CA ARG A 229 25.85 -16.91 -23.20
C ARG A 229 24.91 -18.10 -23.02
N TYR A 230 23.93 -18.00 -22.13
CA TYR A 230 22.94 -19.05 -21.89
C TYR A 230 21.69 -18.95 -22.79
N GLN A 231 21.70 -18.01 -23.76
CA GLN A 231 20.55 -17.81 -24.66
C GLN A 231 20.20 -19.08 -25.48
N ALA A 232 21.19 -19.78 -26.00
CA ALA A 232 20.99 -21.01 -26.76
C ALA A 232 20.39 -22.13 -25.89
N LEU A 233 20.91 -22.31 -24.68
CA LEU A 233 20.41 -23.26 -23.70
C LEU A 233 18.92 -23.01 -23.37
N VAL A 234 18.58 -21.76 -23.08
CA VAL A 234 17.21 -21.37 -22.73
C VAL A 234 16.24 -21.58 -23.90
N ALA A 235 16.68 -21.31 -25.14
CA ALA A 235 15.89 -21.49 -26.34
C ALA A 235 15.55 -22.96 -26.64
N GLU A 236 16.36 -23.90 -26.19
CA GLU A 236 16.16 -25.34 -26.34
C GLU A 236 15.30 -25.99 -25.23
N MET A 237 15.02 -25.22 -24.15
CA MET A 237 14.28 -25.74 -23.00
C MET A 237 12.77 -25.61 -23.19
N GLU A 238 12.06 -26.71 -23.02
CA GLU A 238 10.59 -26.72 -22.89
C GLU A 238 10.15 -26.27 -21.51
N GLY A 239 9.01 -25.55 -21.44
CA GLY A 239 8.42 -25.06 -20.17
C GLY A 239 9.01 -23.73 -19.70
N ILE A 240 9.83 -23.09 -20.52
CA ILE A 240 10.19 -21.67 -20.35
C ILE A 240 9.03 -20.80 -20.81
N GLY A 241 8.66 -19.83 -19.99
CA GLY A 241 7.63 -18.85 -20.34
C GLY A 241 8.19 -17.73 -21.23
N GLN A 242 8.15 -16.51 -20.72
CA GLN A 242 8.64 -15.35 -21.46
C GLN A 242 10.18 -15.25 -21.40
N VAL A 243 10.80 -14.96 -22.55
CA VAL A 243 12.24 -14.68 -22.66
C VAL A 243 12.42 -13.29 -23.25
N VAL A 244 13.15 -12.41 -22.55
CA VAL A 244 13.47 -11.05 -23.00
C VAL A 244 14.98 -10.90 -23.07
N ILE A 245 15.50 -10.57 -24.24
CA ILE A 245 16.93 -10.31 -24.46
C ILE A 245 17.17 -8.82 -24.22
N LYS A 246 18.02 -8.51 -23.23
CA LYS A 246 18.53 -7.16 -22.96
C LYS A 246 19.96 -7.01 -23.53
N PRO A 247 20.51 -5.78 -23.62
CA PRO A 247 21.85 -5.57 -24.16
C PRO A 247 22.97 -6.35 -23.45
N ASP A 248 22.83 -6.61 -22.16
CA ASP A 248 23.83 -7.21 -21.28
C ASP A 248 23.35 -8.47 -20.54
N ALA A 249 22.09 -8.84 -20.66
CA ALA A 249 21.49 -9.93 -19.91
C ALA A 249 20.29 -10.58 -20.64
N LEU A 250 19.99 -11.81 -20.26
CA LEU A 250 18.80 -12.55 -20.67
C LEU A 250 17.83 -12.63 -19.47
N GLN A 251 16.64 -12.12 -19.62
CA GLN A 251 15.57 -12.32 -18.62
C GLN A 251 14.67 -13.46 -19.04
N VAL A 252 14.48 -14.41 -18.11
CA VAL A 252 13.73 -15.64 -18.33
C VAL A 252 12.69 -15.80 -17.23
N VAL A 253 11.42 -16.01 -17.62
CA VAL A 253 10.33 -16.30 -16.69
C VAL A 253 10.02 -17.79 -16.78
N THR A 254 10.00 -18.49 -15.66
CA THR A 254 9.70 -19.92 -15.62
C THR A 254 8.88 -20.29 -14.39
N ARG A 255 8.01 -21.31 -14.54
CA ARG A 255 7.31 -21.98 -13.42
C ARG A 255 8.11 -23.13 -12.83
N ASP A 256 9.08 -23.64 -13.59
CA ASP A 256 9.99 -24.70 -13.12
C ASP A 256 11.41 -24.17 -12.95
N ALA A 257 11.59 -23.40 -11.88
CA ALA A 257 12.87 -22.81 -11.53
C ALA A 257 13.96 -23.86 -11.25
N ASN A 258 13.57 -25.00 -10.68
CA ASN A 258 14.52 -26.06 -10.36
C ASN A 258 15.09 -26.69 -11.65
N ARG A 259 14.25 -26.94 -12.63
CA ARG A 259 14.69 -27.50 -13.93
C ARG A 259 15.64 -26.53 -14.64
N LEU A 260 15.30 -25.23 -14.69
CA LEU A 260 16.18 -24.22 -15.28
C LEU A 260 17.52 -24.16 -14.54
N TRP A 261 17.48 -24.10 -13.21
CA TRP A 261 18.69 -24.02 -12.39
C TRP A 261 19.59 -25.26 -12.58
N THR A 262 19.04 -26.46 -12.57
CA THR A 262 19.81 -27.69 -12.80
C THR A 262 20.52 -27.67 -14.14
N ARG A 263 19.84 -27.27 -15.23
CA ARG A 263 20.46 -27.14 -16.56
C ARG A 263 21.55 -26.09 -16.61
N LEU A 264 21.37 -24.95 -15.96
CA LEU A 264 22.40 -23.91 -15.85
C LEU A 264 23.64 -24.41 -15.10
N GLN A 265 23.47 -25.19 -14.03
CA GLN A 265 24.58 -25.79 -13.27
C GLN A 265 25.35 -26.82 -14.12
N GLU A 266 24.66 -27.67 -14.90
CA GLU A 266 25.31 -28.62 -15.83
C GLU A 266 26.20 -27.89 -16.84
N GLU A 267 25.86 -26.68 -17.26
CA GLU A 267 26.63 -25.82 -18.15
C GLU A 267 27.64 -24.92 -17.41
N GLY A 268 27.89 -25.19 -16.13
CA GLY A 268 28.90 -24.51 -15.30
C GLY A 268 28.50 -23.12 -14.85
N CYS A 269 27.22 -22.77 -14.79
CA CYS A 269 26.73 -21.50 -14.26
C CYS A 269 26.92 -21.44 -12.74
N SER A 270 27.51 -20.33 -12.28
CA SER A 270 27.58 -20.01 -10.85
C SER A 270 26.37 -19.23 -10.40
N ILE A 271 25.91 -19.48 -9.17
CA ILE A 271 24.84 -18.69 -8.53
C ILE A 271 25.18 -17.20 -8.42
N GLN A 272 26.46 -16.86 -8.41
CA GLN A 272 26.95 -15.47 -8.36
C GLN A 272 26.76 -14.71 -9.69
N GLU A 273 26.54 -15.42 -10.78
CA GLU A 273 26.37 -14.84 -12.12
C GLU A 273 24.92 -14.56 -12.49
N ILE A 274 23.98 -14.96 -11.62
CA ILE A 274 22.55 -14.88 -11.88
C ILE A 274 21.84 -14.11 -10.77
N GLU A 275 20.71 -13.51 -11.14
CA GLU A 275 19.76 -12.96 -10.21
C GLU A 275 18.46 -13.76 -10.34
N VAL A 276 17.87 -14.15 -9.21
CA VAL A 276 16.58 -14.84 -9.19
C VAL A 276 15.62 -14.04 -8.31
N THR A 277 14.56 -13.55 -8.93
CA THR A 277 13.51 -12.80 -8.25
C THR A 277 12.15 -13.51 -8.43
N ASN A 278 11.24 -13.26 -7.52
CA ASN A 278 9.86 -13.71 -7.69
C ASN A 278 9.15 -12.74 -8.63
N ARG A 279 8.30 -13.25 -9.52
CA ARG A 279 7.34 -12.38 -10.21
C ARG A 279 6.29 -11.99 -9.19
N SER A 280 6.07 -10.67 -9.01
CA SER A 280 5.02 -10.22 -8.12
C SER A 280 3.66 -10.73 -8.62
N LEU A 281 2.91 -11.40 -7.72
CA LEU A 281 1.55 -11.88 -8.01
C LEU A 281 0.64 -10.73 -8.47
N LEU A 282 0.91 -9.52 -7.98
CA LEU A 282 0.18 -8.33 -8.39
C LEU A 282 0.44 -7.95 -9.84
N ASP A 283 1.68 -8.06 -10.31
CA ASP A 283 1.97 -7.83 -11.73
C ASP A 283 1.22 -8.85 -12.59
N SER A 284 1.15 -10.13 -12.15
CA SER A 284 0.39 -11.17 -12.86
C SER A 284 -1.13 -10.94 -12.80
N ILE A 285 -1.68 -10.48 -11.68
CA ILE A 285 -3.11 -10.15 -11.56
C ILE A 285 -3.46 -8.94 -12.45
N PHE A 286 -2.60 -7.91 -12.47
CA PHE A 286 -2.86 -6.69 -13.23
C PHE A 286 -2.54 -6.81 -14.72
N GLU A 287 -1.64 -7.69 -15.15
CA GLU A 287 -1.41 -8.00 -16.55
C GLU A 287 -2.56 -8.83 -17.15
N ASN A 288 -3.01 -9.87 -16.47
CA ASN A 288 -4.16 -10.68 -16.91
C ASN A 288 -5.45 -9.84 -17.04
N THR A 289 -5.63 -8.82 -16.18
CA THR A 289 -6.79 -7.92 -16.30
C THR A 289 -6.65 -6.89 -17.43
N LYS A 290 -5.44 -6.59 -17.93
CA LYS A 290 -5.25 -5.77 -19.15
C LYS A 290 -5.54 -6.55 -20.43
N GLU A 291 -5.33 -7.85 -20.45
CA GLU A 291 -5.65 -8.70 -21.58
C GLU A 291 -7.16 -8.92 -21.75
N VAL A 292 -7.87 -9.18 -20.65
CA VAL A 292 -9.34 -9.32 -20.65
C VAL A 292 -10.04 -8.03 -21.11
N GLY A 293 -9.55 -6.85 -20.69
CA GLY A 293 -10.09 -5.56 -21.12
C GLY A 293 -9.88 -5.23 -22.61
N ARG A 294 -8.88 -5.85 -23.26
CA ARG A 294 -8.66 -5.70 -24.72
C ARG A 294 -9.54 -6.61 -25.56
N GLU A 295 -9.93 -7.76 -25.06
CA GLU A 295 -10.86 -8.66 -25.76
C GLU A 295 -12.28 -8.11 -25.79
N ASP A 296 -12.74 -7.43 -24.73
CA ASP A 296 -14.07 -6.81 -24.69
C ASP A 296 -14.17 -5.59 -25.63
N GLU A 297 -13.12 -4.77 -25.79
CA GLU A 297 -13.12 -3.66 -26.75
C GLU A 297 -13.12 -4.12 -28.22
N THR A 298 -12.54 -5.27 -28.52
CA THR A 298 -12.55 -5.84 -29.87
C THR A 298 -13.91 -6.46 -30.26
N HIS A 299 -14.68 -6.96 -29.27
CA HIS A 299 -16.02 -7.50 -29.51
C HIS A 299 -17.12 -6.41 -29.66
N GLU A 300 -16.95 -5.24 -29.02
CA GLU A 300 -17.90 -4.12 -29.24
C GLU A 300 -17.68 -3.40 -30.59
N SER A 301 -16.46 -3.34 -31.12
CA SER A 301 -16.18 -2.73 -32.41
C SER A 301 -16.69 -3.56 -33.59
N SER A 302 -16.81 -4.89 -33.44
CA SER A 302 -17.34 -5.78 -34.50
C SER A 302 -18.88 -5.86 -34.53
N ARG A 303 -19.61 -5.25 -33.60
CA ARG A 303 -21.08 -5.18 -33.59
C ARG A 303 -21.63 -3.84 -34.11
N ARG A 304 -20.78 -2.91 -34.49
CA ARG A 304 -21.16 -1.58 -35.02
C ARG A 304 -20.71 -1.36 -36.49
N GLY A 305 -20.33 -2.44 -37.21
CA GLY A 305 -20.05 -2.44 -38.64
C GLY A 305 -21.21 -2.98 -39.45
#